data_2e911a6522fe6af088395ab43da54607
#
_entry.id   2e911a6522fe6af088395ab43da54607
#
_cell.length_a   1.000
_cell.length_b   1.000
_cell.length_c   1.000
_cell.angle_alpha   90.00
_cell.angle_beta   90.00
_cell.angle_gamma   90.00
#
_symmetry.space_group_name_H-M   'P 1'
#
loop_
_entity.id
_entity.type
_entity.pdbx_description
1 polymer ?
#
loop_
_entity_poly.entity_id
_entity_poly.type
_entity_poly.pdbx_seq_one_letter_code
_entity_poly.pdbx_strand_id
1 'polypeptide(L)'
;EMGSSAAQRRRRQWTLALVTAAALLERADEALLPAVYKEVGEALGATPTALGSLTLCRALVQAVCYPLATCAAARYDRARVVAAGAFLWAVATLLVGASGTFLQMALARGFNGVGLALVVPAIYSLVADYSDDGTRGTAFGWVSMAQSMGHVAGNTLGVLLAATSFLGVPGWRLAFYALALVSASIATLTWLLGTDRRPVSVKATAAATLAQLAREAKDVVKVPTFQIIVAQGMAGSVPWSALSFAAMWLELVGFTHWQTTVLTNLNNLANALGALFAGFVGDPVALRFPNTGRIALAQVCTASSVPLAAVLLLALPDNPSAGAVYAATFFIFGFVSPWCPASTNSPIFAEIVPEKARTTVYALDRCFETVFASFAPPVVGILAERVFGYQPAASGTSVEADRENAAALSKAVFAEIAVPITVCCLTYTALYWTYPADRQHAQTAALQAVAGDQDCYCEASLVAHAAGAEGLNQALLA
;
A
#
# COMPACT_ATOMS: atom_id res chain seq x y z
N GLU A 1 -33.02 4.83 -20.59
CA GLU A 1 -31.58 4.59 -20.67
C GLU A 1 -30.74 5.62 -19.88
N MET A 2 -31.04 6.94 -19.95
CA MET A 2 -30.34 8.00 -19.23
C MET A 2 -30.35 7.83 -17.69
N GLY A 3 -31.44 7.35 -17.10
CA GLY A 3 -31.54 7.11 -15.64
C GLY A 3 -30.66 5.95 -15.14
N SER A 4 -30.52 4.91 -15.95
CA SER A 4 -29.66 3.74 -15.65
C SER A 4 -28.16 4.12 -15.63
N SER A 5 -27.72 4.95 -16.58
CA SER A 5 -26.34 5.44 -16.68
C SER A 5 -25.94 6.33 -15.49
N ALA A 6 -26.83 7.23 -15.05
CA ALA A 6 -26.57 8.09 -13.89
C ALA A 6 -26.50 7.29 -12.57
N ALA A 7 -27.38 6.31 -12.38
CA ALA A 7 -27.36 5.44 -11.21
C ALA A 7 -26.08 4.58 -11.16
N GLN A 8 -25.64 4.07 -12.31
CA GLN A 8 -24.42 3.28 -12.41
C GLN A 8 -23.16 4.13 -12.12
N ARG A 9 -23.13 5.39 -12.64
CA ARG A 9 -22.06 6.35 -12.35
C ARG A 9 -21.99 6.68 -10.86
N ARG A 10 -23.13 6.88 -10.21
CA ARG A 10 -23.21 7.14 -8.76
C ARG A 10 -22.72 5.96 -7.94
N ARG A 11 -23.09 4.72 -8.29
CA ARG A 11 -22.60 3.50 -7.63
C ARG A 11 -21.08 3.37 -7.75
N ARG A 12 -20.51 3.66 -8.92
CA ARG A 12 -19.05 3.68 -9.14
C ARG A 12 -18.34 4.66 -8.20
N GLN A 13 -18.87 5.89 -8.09
CA GLN A 13 -18.30 6.93 -7.22
C GLN A 13 -18.34 6.50 -5.74
N TRP A 14 -19.45 5.92 -5.29
CA TRP A 14 -19.56 5.38 -3.92
C TRP A 14 -18.57 4.24 -3.67
N THR A 15 -18.42 3.31 -4.59
CA THR A 15 -17.45 2.22 -4.44
C THR A 15 -16.02 2.76 -4.32
N LEU A 16 -15.61 3.68 -5.20
CA LEU A 16 -14.28 4.30 -5.14
C LEU A 16 -14.07 5.07 -3.82
N ALA A 17 -15.05 5.84 -3.37
CA ALA A 17 -14.95 6.58 -2.11
C ALA A 17 -14.81 5.64 -0.89
N LEU A 18 -15.60 4.56 -0.83
CA LEU A 18 -15.56 3.58 0.27
C LEU A 18 -14.24 2.78 0.27
N VAL A 19 -13.76 2.40 -0.91
CA VAL A 19 -12.48 1.69 -1.08
C VAL A 19 -11.30 2.60 -0.70
N THR A 20 -11.37 3.88 -1.05
CA THR A 20 -10.36 4.87 -0.63
C THR A 20 -10.42 5.12 0.88
N ALA A 21 -11.61 5.17 1.48
CA ALA A 21 -11.76 5.25 2.94
C ALA A 21 -11.20 4.00 3.65
N ALA A 22 -11.40 2.81 3.08
CA ALA A 22 -10.79 1.58 3.60
C ALA A 22 -9.24 1.63 3.54
N ALA A 23 -8.68 2.19 2.45
CA ALA A 23 -7.22 2.40 2.32
C ALA A 23 -6.68 3.40 3.35
N LEU A 24 -7.42 4.45 3.67
CA LEU A 24 -7.10 5.40 4.74
C LEU A 24 -7.05 4.70 6.10
N LEU A 25 -8.09 3.92 6.42
CA LEU A 25 -8.20 3.24 7.72
C LEU A 25 -7.15 2.13 7.89
N GLU A 26 -6.76 1.47 6.81
CA GLU A 26 -5.67 0.49 6.80
C GLU A 26 -4.37 1.12 7.29
N ARG A 27 -4.01 2.30 6.78
CA ARG A 27 -2.81 3.02 7.20
C ARG A 27 -2.94 3.64 8.58
N ALA A 28 -4.15 4.05 8.99
CA ALA A 28 -4.40 4.51 10.34
C ALA A 28 -4.17 3.39 11.37
N ASP A 29 -4.61 2.16 11.08
CA ASP A 29 -4.35 0.99 11.94
C ASP A 29 -2.86 0.63 12.02
N GLU A 30 -2.15 0.77 10.90
CA GLU A 30 -0.71 0.52 10.86
C GLU A 30 0.07 1.51 11.74
N ALA A 31 -0.30 2.79 11.73
CA ALA A 31 0.35 3.84 12.49
C ALA A 31 0.00 3.86 13.98
N LEU A 32 -1.16 3.32 14.35
CA LEU A 32 -1.71 3.47 15.69
C LEU A 32 -0.86 2.77 16.76
N LEU A 33 -0.43 1.53 16.53
CA LEU A 33 0.36 0.78 17.52
C LEU A 33 1.72 1.42 17.81
N PRO A 34 2.54 1.81 16.81
CA PRO A 34 3.78 2.54 17.06
C PRO A 34 3.59 3.83 17.85
N ALA A 35 2.48 4.54 17.62
CA ALA A 35 2.17 5.79 18.31
C ALA A 35 1.91 5.64 19.83
N VAL A 36 1.61 4.42 20.29
CA VAL A 36 1.29 4.11 21.70
C VAL A 36 2.20 3.03 22.29
N TYR A 37 3.37 2.82 21.69
CA TYR A 37 4.32 1.78 22.15
C TYR A 37 4.71 1.92 23.62
N LYS A 38 4.89 3.14 24.12
CA LYS A 38 5.26 3.40 25.50
C LYS A 38 4.18 2.89 26.46
N GLU A 39 2.95 3.29 26.25
CA GLU A 39 1.81 2.95 27.11
C GLU A 39 1.49 1.45 27.04
N VAL A 40 1.59 0.85 25.87
CA VAL A 40 1.43 -0.60 25.68
C VAL A 40 2.57 -1.37 26.36
N GLY A 41 3.81 -0.88 26.24
CA GLY A 41 4.98 -1.46 26.88
C GLY A 41 4.86 -1.46 28.41
N GLU A 42 4.46 -0.34 28.98
CA GLU A 42 4.18 -0.21 30.43
C GLU A 42 3.03 -1.12 30.89
N ALA A 43 1.93 -1.18 30.13
CA ALA A 43 0.75 -1.98 30.48
C ALA A 43 0.99 -3.50 30.40
N LEU A 44 1.83 -3.95 29.45
CA LEU A 44 2.08 -5.39 29.21
C LEU A 44 3.45 -5.86 29.75
N GLY A 45 4.27 -4.97 30.32
CA GLY A 45 5.63 -5.27 30.72
C GLY A 45 6.52 -5.69 29.54
N ALA A 46 6.27 -5.15 28.34
CA ALA A 46 6.93 -5.54 27.11
C ALA A 46 8.12 -4.63 26.80
N THR A 47 9.24 -5.24 26.39
CA THR A 47 10.43 -4.50 25.94
C THR A 47 10.20 -3.85 24.57
N PRO A 48 10.95 -2.80 24.18
CA PRO A 48 10.86 -2.20 22.86
C PRO A 48 11.04 -3.20 21.71
N THR A 49 11.95 -4.17 21.86
CA THR A 49 12.15 -5.25 20.90
C THR A 49 10.91 -6.14 20.78
N ALA A 50 10.26 -6.47 21.89
CA ALA A 50 9.02 -7.23 21.89
C ALA A 50 7.88 -6.45 21.19
N LEU A 51 7.75 -5.15 21.44
CA LEU A 51 6.77 -4.29 20.77
C LEU A 51 7.00 -4.21 19.25
N GLY A 52 8.25 -4.07 18.82
CA GLY A 52 8.62 -4.14 17.40
C GLY A 52 8.26 -5.48 16.76
N SER A 53 8.37 -6.59 17.50
CA SER A 53 7.99 -7.92 17.01
C SER A 53 6.48 -8.06 16.73
N LEU A 54 5.62 -7.28 17.38
CA LEU A 54 4.18 -7.25 17.07
C LEU A 54 3.92 -6.72 15.66
N THR A 55 4.63 -5.69 15.24
CA THR A 55 4.53 -5.13 13.89
C THR A 55 5.08 -6.11 12.86
N LEU A 56 6.22 -6.74 13.15
CA LEU A 56 6.80 -7.78 12.30
C LEU A 56 5.84 -8.99 12.16
N CYS A 57 5.25 -9.48 13.25
CA CYS A 57 4.29 -10.57 13.25
C CYS A 57 3.10 -10.26 12.32
N ARG A 58 2.50 -9.07 12.42
CA ARG A 58 1.45 -8.62 11.52
C ARG A 58 1.91 -8.64 10.06
N ALA A 59 3.07 -8.05 9.77
CA ALA A 59 3.58 -7.92 8.41
C ALA A 59 3.88 -9.29 7.76
N LEU A 60 4.48 -10.22 8.51
CA LEU A 60 4.74 -11.59 8.02
C LEU A 60 3.46 -12.37 7.76
N VAL A 61 2.49 -12.33 8.68
CA VAL A 61 1.19 -12.99 8.46
C VAL A 61 0.48 -12.37 7.26
N GLN A 62 0.50 -11.05 7.12
CA GLN A 62 -0.06 -10.34 5.98
C GLN A 62 0.59 -10.81 4.67
N ALA A 63 1.92 -10.88 4.61
CA ALA A 63 2.67 -11.32 3.43
C ALA A 63 2.29 -12.76 3.02
N VAL A 64 2.24 -13.69 3.98
CA VAL A 64 1.86 -15.10 3.72
C VAL A 64 0.40 -15.22 3.29
N CYS A 65 -0.47 -14.32 3.74
CA CYS A 65 -1.90 -14.35 3.44
C CYS A 65 -2.30 -13.60 2.17
N TYR A 66 -1.43 -12.85 1.50
CA TYR A 66 -1.78 -12.17 0.25
C TYR A 66 -2.37 -13.10 -0.85
N PRO A 67 -1.94 -14.35 -1.02
CA PRO A 67 -2.59 -15.28 -1.95
C PRO A 67 -4.08 -15.51 -1.65
N LEU A 68 -4.52 -15.36 -0.40
CA LEU A 68 -5.94 -15.44 -0.04
C LEU A 68 -6.78 -14.36 -0.73
N ALA A 69 -6.24 -13.15 -0.90
CA ALA A 69 -6.92 -12.07 -1.62
C ALA A 69 -7.23 -12.48 -3.05
N THR A 70 -6.28 -13.11 -3.71
CA THR A 70 -6.42 -13.61 -5.09
C THR A 70 -7.50 -14.71 -5.17
N CYS A 71 -7.45 -15.68 -4.24
CA CYS A 71 -8.45 -16.74 -4.15
C CYS A 71 -9.86 -16.18 -3.87
N ALA A 72 -9.98 -15.22 -2.98
CA ALA A 72 -11.25 -14.58 -2.65
C ALA A 72 -11.78 -13.75 -3.82
N ALA A 73 -10.94 -12.94 -4.45
CA ALA A 73 -11.30 -12.10 -5.59
C ALA A 73 -11.70 -12.89 -6.86
N ALA A 74 -11.21 -14.13 -7.00
CA ALA A 74 -11.61 -15.03 -8.09
C ALA A 74 -13.03 -15.59 -7.91
N ARG A 75 -13.54 -15.65 -6.66
CA ARG A 75 -14.82 -16.30 -6.33
C ARG A 75 -15.92 -15.32 -5.94
N TYR A 76 -15.53 -14.20 -5.40
CA TYR A 76 -16.45 -13.21 -4.83
C TYR A 76 -16.23 -11.84 -5.47
N ASP A 77 -17.28 -11.03 -5.40
CA ASP A 77 -17.20 -9.60 -5.69
C ASP A 77 -16.10 -8.95 -4.83
N ARG A 78 -15.16 -8.24 -5.47
CA ARG A 78 -14.00 -7.64 -4.78
C ARG A 78 -14.40 -6.60 -3.75
N ALA A 79 -15.50 -5.86 -3.95
CA ALA A 79 -16.02 -4.95 -2.93
C ALA A 79 -16.46 -5.70 -1.68
N ARG A 80 -17.05 -6.91 -1.84
CA ARG A 80 -17.37 -7.78 -0.70
C ARG A 80 -16.13 -8.39 -0.07
N VAL A 81 -15.09 -8.71 -0.84
CA VAL A 81 -13.79 -9.15 -0.30
C VAL A 81 -13.16 -8.06 0.55
N VAL A 82 -13.17 -6.80 0.07
CA VAL A 82 -12.71 -5.63 0.84
C VAL A 82 -13.52 -5.48 2.12
N ALA A 83 -14.85 -5.57 2.06
CA ALA A 83 -15.72 -5.46 3.22
C ALA A 83 -15.46 -6.57 4.25
N ALA A 84 -15.36 -7.83 3.81
CA ALA A 84 -15.08 -8.97 4.69
C ALA A 84 -13.69 -8.88 5.35
N GLY A 85 -12.67 -8.51 4.59
CA GLY A 85 -11.33 -8.24 5.13
C GLY A 85 -11.31 -7.08 6.12
N ALA A 86 -12.06 -6.01 5.83
CA ALA A 86 -12.20 -4.86 6.72
C ALA A 86 -12.95 -5.21 8.03
N PHE A 87 -13.95 -6.07 7.99
CA PHE A 87 -14.57 -6.61 9.20
C PHE A 87 -13.59 -7.44 10.02
N LEU A 88 -12.84 -8.34 9.37
CA LEU A 88 -11.86 -9.18 10.05
C LEU A 88 -10.79 -8.32 10.74
N TRP A 89 -10.25 -7.32 10.04
CA TRP A 89 -9.28 -6.42 10.64
C TRP A 89 -9.90 -5.56 11.74
N ALA A 90 -11.14 -5.04 11.60
CA ALA A 90 -11.82 -4.27 12.65
C ALA A 90 -11.97 -5.09 13.94
N VAL A 91 -12.37 -6.36 13.83
CA VAL A 91 -12.44 -7.27 14.98
C VAL A 91 -11.05 -7.49 15.58
N ALA A 92 -10.03 -7.70 14.76
CA ALA A 92 -8.66 -7.86 15.22
C ALA A 92 -8.14 -6.60 15.95
N THR A 93 -8.41 -5.42 15.42
CA THR A 93 -8.07 -4.13 16.06
C THR A 93 -8.79 -3.96 17.41
N LEU A 94 -10.06 -4.36 17.50
CA LEU A 94 -10.79 -4.40 18.76
C LEU A 94 -10.11 -5.34 19.77
N LEU A 95 -9.70 -6.54 19.34
CA LEU A 95 -8.99 -7.51 20.18
C LEU A 95 -7.62 -6.99 20.63
N VAL A 96 -6.90 -6.26 19.80
CA VAL A 96 -5.65 -5.57 20.21
C VAL A 96 -5.93 -4.62 21.38
N GLY A 97 -6.95 -3.78 21.29
CA GLY A 97 -7.35 -2.89 22.37
C GLY A 97 -7.81 -3.62 23.64
N ALA A 98 -8.41 -4.80 23.52
CA ALA A 98 -8.89 -5.64 24.62
C ALA A 98 -7.80 -6.54 25.24
N SER A 99 -6.62 -6.66 24.60
CA SER A 99 -5.55 -7.56 25.05
C SER A 99 -5.04 -7.19 26.44
N GLY A 100 -4.92 -8.20 27.32
CA GLY A 100 -4.33 -8.10 28.63
C GLY A 100 -2.92 -8.70 28.74
N THR A 101 -2.49 -9.44 27.71
CA THR A 101 -1.17 -10.07 27.68
C THR A 101 -0.50 -9.85 26.32
N PHE A 102 0.83 -9.92 26.29
CA PHE A 102 1.61 -9.83 25.05
C PHE A 102 1.19 -10.87 24.00
N LEU A 103 0.96 -12.11 24.42
CA LEU A 103 0.57 -13.20 23.50
C LEU A 103 -0.81 -12.93 22.86
N GLN A 104 -1.80 -12.45 23.65
CA GLN A 104 -3.12 -12.09 23.11
C GLN A 104 -2.98 -10.98 22.06
N MET A 105 -2.16 -9.95 22.34
CA MET A 105 -1.90 -8.87 21.39
C MET A 105 -1.20 -9.36 20.14
N ALA A 106 -0.20 -10.25 20.25
CA ALA A 106 0.50 -10.83 19.11
C ALA A 106 -0.45 -11.65 18.21
N LEU A 107 -1.33 -12.47 18.79
CA LEU A 107 -2.34 -13.22 18.05
C LEU A 107 -3.33 -12.27 17.35
N ALA A 108 -3.82 -11.25 18.05
CA ALA A 108 -4.71 -10.24 17.48
C ALA A 108 -4.03 -9.49 16.31
N ARG A 109 -2.75 -9.13 16.43
CA ARG A 109 -1.97 -8.53 15.34
C ARG A 109 -1.78 -9.48 14.16
N GLY A 110 -1.61 -10.78 14.39
CA GLY A 110 -1.63 -11.79 13.32
C GLY A 110 -2.96 -11.80 12.57
N PHE A 111 -4.11 -11.84 13.28
CA PHE A 111 -5.44 -11.74 12.66
C PHE A 111 -5.65 -10.45 11.89
N ASN A 112 -5.14 -9.33 12.40
CA ASN A 112 -5.13 -8.05 11.70
C ASN A 112 -4.42 -8.17 10.35
N GLY A 113 -3.25 -8.83 10.30
CA GLY A 113 -2.51 -9.10 9.07
C GLY A 113 -3.31 -9.90 8.03
N VAL A 114 -4.12 -10.90 8.46
CA VAL A 114 -5.00 -11.65 7.54
C VAL A 114 -6.05 -10.74 6.91
N GLY A 115 -6.72 -9.90 7.70
CA GLY A 115 -7.71 -8.94 7.21
C GLY A 115 -7.14 -7.97 6.18
N LEU A 116 -5.98 -7.40 6.49
CA LEU A 116 -5.28 -6.45 5.62
C LEU A 116 -4.78 -7.10 4.31
N ALA A 117 -4.34 -8.36 4.36
CA ALA A 117 -3.94 -9.10 3.17
C ALA A 117 -5.07 -9.23 2.14
N LEU A 118 -6.33 -9.38 2.59
CA LEU A 118 -7.49 -9.44 1.71
C LEU A 118 -7.82 -8.07 1.09
N VAL A 119 -7.67 -7.00 1.86
CA VAL A 119 -8.14 -5.66 1.51
C VAL A 119 -7.24 -4.99 0.48
N VAL A 120 -5.93 -4.93 0.74
CA VAL A 120 -5.00 -4.09 -0.03
C VAL A 120 -4.97 -4.43 -1.54
N PRO A 121 -4.75 -5.69 -1.97
CA PRO A 121 -4.72 -6.01 -3.40
C PRO A 121 -6.07 -5.82 -4.09
N ALA A 122 -7.17 -6.07 -3.37
CA ALA A 122 -8.52 -5.88 -3.90
C ALA A 122 -8.84 -4.38 -4.13
N ILE A 123 -8.39 -3.49 -3.23
CA ILE A 123 -8.48 -2.03 -3.41
C ILE A 123 -7.78 -1.61 -4.69
N TYR A 124 -6.50 -1.95 -4.84
CA TYR A 124 -5.71 -1.55 -6.01
C TYR A 124 -6.30 -2.10 -7.32
N SER A 125 -6.77 -3.34 -7.30
CA SER A 125 -7.44 -3.95 -8.45
C SER A 125 -8.76 -3.24 -8.82
N LEU A 126 -9.60 -2.87 -7.83
CA LEU A 126 -10.83 -2.10 -8.07
C LEU A 126 -10.53 -0.70 -8.61
N VAL A 127 -9.54 0.00 -8.04
CA VAL A 127 -9.14 1.34 -8.51
C VAL A 127 -8.66 1.27 -9.94
N ALA A 128 -7.84 0.27 -10.30
CA ALA A 128 -7.38 0.07 -11.67
C ALA A 128 -8.53 -0.13 -12.66
N ASP A 129 -9.54 -0.95 -12.29
CA ASP A 129 -10.67 -1.26 -13.18
C ASP A 129 -11.72 -0.13 -13.27
N TYR A 130 -11.77 0.73 -12.25
CA TYR A 130 -12.68 1.89 -12.23
C TYR A 130 -12.04 3.17 -12.77
N SER A 131 -10.78 3.15 -13.14
CA SER A 131 -10.07 4.28 -13.77
C SER A 131 -9.74 3.96 -15.23
N ASP A 132 -9.83 4.98 -16.09
CA ASP A 132 -9.45 4.88 -17.48
C ASP A 132 -7.93 5.12 -17.61
N ASP A 133 -7.31 4.74 -18.73
CA ASP A 133 -5.86 4.85 -18.95
C ASP A 133 -5.32 6.27 -18.73
N GLY A 134 -6.12 7.31 -19.10
CA GLY A 134 -5.76 8.71 -18.93
C GLY A 134 -5.96 9.28 -17.52
N THR A 135 -6.59 8.54 -16.59
CA THR A 135 -6.90 9.00 -15.23
C THR A 135 -6.43 8.03 -14.15
N ARG A 136 -5.78 6.94 -14.55
CA ARG A 136 -5.38 5.85 -13.64
C ARG A 136 -4.34 6.30 -12.61
N GLY A 137 -3.34 7.07 -13.04
CA GLY A 137 -2.34 7.63 -12.14
C GLY A 137 -2.96 8.57 -11.11
N THR A 138 -3.87 9.43 -11.54
CA THR A 138 -4.65 10.31 -10.64
C THR A 138 -5.47 9.52 -9.63
N ALA A 139 -6.12 8.42 -10.04
CA ALA A 139 -6.90 7.58 -9.14
C ALA A 139 -5.99 6.90 -8.07
N PHE A 140 -4.84 6.38 -8.46
CA PHE A 140 -3.85 5.86 -7.51
C PHE A 140 -3.24 6.95 -6.64
N GLY A 141 -3.05 8.17 -7.17
CA GLY A 141 -2.62 9.34 -6.40
C GLY A 141 -3.60 9.67 -5.26
N TRP A 142 -4.91 9.64 -5.52
CA TRP A 142 -5.94 9.82 -4.49
C TRP A 142 -5.90 8.73 -3.42
N VAL A 143 -5.71 7.46 -3.81
CA VAL A 143 -5.55 6.36 -2.85
C VAL A 143 -4.31 6.55 -1.99
N SER A 144 -3.17 6.89 -2.58
CA SER A 144 -1.92 7.13 -1.86
C SER A 144 -2.01 8.32 -0.92
N MET A 145 -2.69 9.40 -1.34
CA MET A 145 -2.98 10.54 -0.47
C MET A 145 -3.85 10.12 0.73
N ALA A 146 -4.90 9.36 0.49
CA ALA A 146 -5.78 8.86 1.55
C ALA A 146 -5.01 7.96 2.54
N GLN A 147 -4.13 7.10 2.05
CA GLN A 147 -3.25 6.27 2.88
C GLN A 147 -2.31 7.11 3.75
N SER A 148 -1.68 8.13 3.18
CA SER A 148 -0.81 9.05 3.95
C SER A 148 -1.60 9.83 5.00
N MET A 149 -2.80 10.29 4.65
CA MET A 149 -3.70 10.94 5.63
C MET A 149 -4.15 9.97 6.73
N GLY A 150 -4.38 8.71 6.37
CA GLY A 150 -4.66 7.64 7.34
C GLY A 150 -3.52 7.46 8.34
N HIS A 151 -2.27 7.44 7.86
CA HIS A 151 -1.10 7.34 8.73
C HIS A 151 -1.02 8.52 9.72
N VAL A 152 -1.21 9.76 9.24
CA VAL A 152 -1.27 10.95 10.10
C VAL A 152 -2.41 10.85 11.11
N ALA A 153 -3.60 10.43 10.67
CA ALA A 153 -4.77 10.30 11.54
C ALA A 153 -4.57 9.24 12.63
N GLY A 154 -4.03 8.07 12.28
CA GLY A 154 -3.75 6.99 13.23
C GLY A 154 -2.70 7.38 14.26
N ASN A 155 -1.59 7.98 13.81
CA ASN A 155 -0.55 8.49 14.68
C ASN A 155 -1.09 9.57 15.64
N THR A 156 -1.81 10.54 15.11
CA THR A 156 -2.39 11.64 15.91
C THR A 156 -3.42 11.11 16.91
N LEU A 157 -4.29 10.20 16.49
CA LEU A 157 -5.27 9.56 17.38
C LEU A 157 -4.56 8.80 18.51
N GLY A 158 -3.51 8.05 18.21
CA GLY A 158 -2.69 7.34 19.19
C GLY A 158 -2.10 8.29 20.22
N VAL A 159 -1.34 9.29 19.77
CA VAL A 159 -0.65 10.25 20.65
C VAL A 159 -1.63 11.05 21.50
N LEU A 160 -2.73 11.56 20.92
CA LEU A 160 -3.71 12.37 21.67
C LEU A 160 -4.44 11.58 22.75
N LEU A 161 -4.75 10.31 22.49
CA LEU A 161 -5.45 9.48 23.46
C LEU A 161 -4.51 8.75 24.43
N ALA A 162 -3.24 8.56 24.06
CA ALA A 162 -2.28 7.77 24.84
C ALA A 162 -2.24 8.13 26.33
N ALA A 163 -2.14 9.43 26.63
CA ALA A 163 -2.04 9.96 27.98
C ALA A 163 -3.40 10.14 28.70
N THR A 164 -4.52 9.79 28.06
CA THR A 164 -5.86 9.97 28.62
C THR A 164 -6.38 8.69 29.28
N SER A 165 -7.41 8.81 30.09
CA SER A 165 -8.21 7.67 30.56
C SER A 165 -9.67 8.08 30.63
N PHE A 166 -10.57 7.18 30.29
CA PHE A 166 -12.01 7.43 30.35
C PHE A 166 -12.71 6.23 30.98
N LEU A 167 -13.49 6.48 32.05
CA LEU A 167 -14.19 5.44 32.83
C LEU A 167 -13.25 4.29 33.28
N GLY A 168 -11.99 4.61 33.62
CA GLY A 168 -11.01 3.60 34.04
C GLY A 168 -10.35 2.81 32.91
N VAL A 169 -10.71 3.08 31.65
CA VAL A 169 -10.08 2.45 30.48
C VAL A 169 -8.91 3.34 30.02
N PRO A 170 -7.69 2.79 29.88
CA PRO A 170 -6.56 3.54 29.35
C PRO A 170 -6.81 4.07 27.95
N GLY A 171 -6.34 5.28 27.65
CA GLY A 171 -6.62 5.96 26.38
C GLY A 171 -6.09 5.25 25.14
N TRP A 172 -4.97 4.53 25.26
CA TRP A 172 -4.48 3.73 24.14
C TRP A 172 -5.47 2.64 23.73
N ARG A 173 -6.22 2.03 24.65
CA ARG A 173 -7.28 1.05 24.34
C ARG A 173 -8.46 1.74 23.63
N LEU A 174 -8.82 2.94 24.08
CA LEU A 174 -9.88 3.74 23.45
C LEU A 174 -9.55 4.10 22.01
N ALA A 175 -8.28 4.37 21.70
CA ALA A 175 -7.84 4.63 20.32
C ALA A 175 -8.08 3.41 19.40
N PHE A 176 -7.75 2.19 19.86
CA PHE A 176 -8.06 0.96 19.12
C PHE A 176 -9.57 0.72 18.99
N TYR A 177 -10.36 0.95 20.03
CA TYR A 177 -11.82 0.79 19.98
C TYR A 177 -12.46 1.78 19.02
N ALA A 178 -12.04 3.05 19.04
CA ALA A 178 -12.54 4.06 18.11
C ALA A 178 -12.21 3.70 16.66
N LEU A 179 -10.97 3.30 16.38
CA LEU A 179 -10.57 2.88 15.04
C LEU A 179 -11.31 1.63 14.58
N ALA A 180 -11.49 0.63 15.45
CA ALA A 180 -12.26 -0.57 15.15
C ALA A 180 -13.71 -0.26 14.79
N LEU A 181 -14.36 0.64 15.53
CA LEU A 181 -15.73 1.07 15.27
C LEU A 181 -15.88 1.75 13.90
N VAL A 182 -14.97 2.69 13.59
CA VAL A 182 -14.97 3.38 12.29
C VAL A 182 -14.70 2.38 11.16
N SER A 183 -13.75 1.47 11.33
CA SER A 183 -13.44 0.43 10.35
C SER A 183 -14.62 -0.51 10.10
N ALA A 184 -15.32 -0.95 11.15
CA ALA A 184 -16.53 -1.76 11.03
C ALA A 184 -17.66 -1.00 10.32
N SER A 185 -17.80 0.31 10.55
CA SER A 185 -18.79 1.15 9.86
C SER A 185 -18.50 1.25 8.36
N ILE A 186 -17.24 1.50 7.98
CA ILE A 186 -16.84 1.53 6.56
C ILE A 186 -16.98 0.15 5.91
N ALA A 187 -16.64 -0.93 6.63
CA ALA A 187 -16.85 -2.29 6.15
C ALA A 187 -18.33 -2.57 5.86
N THR A 188 -19.23 -2.16 6.76
CA THR A 188 -20.68 -2.29 6.58
C THR A 188 -21.18 -1.49 5.36
N LEU A 189 -20.75 -0.24 5.24
CA LEU A 189 -21.11 0.60 4.08
C LEU A 189 -20.58 0.00 2.78
N THR A 190 -19.35 -0.52 2.78
CA THR A 190 -18.76 -1.19 1.62
C THR A 190 -19.52 -2.46 1.24
N TRP A 191 -19.98 -3.24 2.23
CA TRP A 191 -20.81 -4.42 2.00
C TRP A 191 -22.17 -4.09 1.36
N LEU A 192 -22.80 -3.00 1.81
CA LEU A 192 -24.15 -2.59 1.37
C LEU A 192 -24.12 -1.84 0.03
N LEU A 193 -23.15 -0.97 -0.18
CA LEU A 193 -23.13 -0.02 -1.30
C LEU A 193 -22.05 -0.33 -2.35
N GLY A 194 -21.03 -1.10 -1.98
CA GLY A 194 -19.94 -1.47 -2.89
C GLY A 194 -20.42 -2.41 -3.99
N THR A 195 -19.89 -2.22 -5.19
CA THR A 195 -20.18 -3.08 -6.36
C THR A 195 -18.92 -3.36 -7.13
N ASP A 196 -18.83 -4.51 -7.80
CA ASP A 196 -17.78 -4.85 -8.74
C ASP A 196 -18.35 -4.91 -10.16
N ARG A 197 -17.53 -4.60 -11.15
CA ARG A 197 -17.91 -4.71 -12.57
C ARG A 197 -17.74 -6.12 -13.11
N ARG A 198 -16.89 -6.94 -12.47
CA ARG A 198 -16.60 -8.28 -12.96
C ARG A 198 -17.77 -9.23 -12.71
N PRO A 199 -18.14 -10.07 -13.70
CA PRO A 199 -19.04 -11.18 -13.45
C PRO A 199 -18.37 -12.19 -12.51
N VAL A 200 -19.07 -12.58 -11.45
CA VAL A 200 -18.56 -13.56 -10.49
C VAL A 200 -18.71 -14.96 -11.06
N SER A 201 -17.59 -15.69 -11.21
CA SER A 201 -17.60 -17.09 -11.68
C SER A 201 -17.87 -18.05 -10.51
N VAL A 202 -19.12 -18.34 -10.24
CA VAL A 202 -19.58 -19.17 -9.10
C VAL A 202 -19.33 -20.68 -9.28
N LYS A 203 -18.93 -21.16 -10.47
CA LYS A 203 -18.98 -22.60 -10.85
C LYS A 203 -17.70 -23.41 -10.60
N ALA A 204 -16.58 -22.79 -10.19
CA ALA A 204 -15.31 -23.53 -10.03
C ALA A 204 -15.15 -24.10 -8.61
N THR A 205 -14.66 -25.34 -8.51
CA THR A 205 -14.26 -25.95 -7.22
C THR A 205 -13.03 -25.24 -6.63
N ALA A 206 -12.82 -25.34 -5.31
CA ALA A 206 -11.67 -24.70 -4.64
C ALA A 206 -10.32 -25.09 -5.27
N ALA A 207 -10.15 -26.39 -5.56
CA ALA A 207 -8.93 -26.90 -6.16
C ALA A 207 -8.72 -26.41 -7.60
N ALA A 208 -9.79 -26.35 -8.41
CA ALA A 208 -9.72 -25.81 -9.77
C ALA A 208 -9.37 -24.32 -9.78
N THR A 209 -9.95 -23.56 -8.84
CA THR A 209 -9.62 -22.12 -8.66
C THR A 209 -8.17 -21.96 -8.25
N LEU A 210 -7.67 -22.74 -7.29
CA LEU A 210 -6.27 -22.66 -6.85
C LEU A 210 -5.29 -23.01 -7.98
N ALA A 211 -5.57 -24.04 -8.76
CA ALA A 211 -4.76 -24.45 -9.90
C ALA A 211 -4.78 -23.40 -11.03
N GLN A 212 -5.91 -22.74 -11.23
CA GLN A 212 -6.01 -21.62 -12.17
C GLN A 212 -5.20 -20.43 -11.71
N LEU A 213 -5.35 -20.04 -10.43
CA LEU A 213 -4.60 -18.91 -9.84
C LEU A 213 -3.09 -19.15 -9.84
N ALA A 214 -2.66 -20.41 -9.57
CA ALA A 214 -1.25 -20.76 -9.66
C ALA A 214 -0.71 -20.63 -11.10
N ARG A 215 -1.53 -20.94 -12.10
CA ARG A 215 -1.17 -20.72 -13.51
C ARG A 215 -1.11 -19.23 -13.84
N GLU A 216 -2.12 -18.46 -13.45
CA GLU A 216 -2.16 -17.00 -13.63
C GLU A 216 -0.96 -16.32 -12.94
N ALA A 217 -0.64 -16.70 -11.70
CA ALA A 217 0.54 -16.21 -10.98
C ALA A 217 1.84 -16.56 -11.71
N LYS A 218 1.95 -17.82 -12.21
CA LYS A 218 3.10 -18.24 -13.03
C LYS A 218 3.23 -17.46 -14.32
N ASP A 219 2.12 -17.12 -14.97
CA ASP A 219 2.14 -16.35 -16.20
C ASP A 219 2.47 -14.88 -15.94
N VAL A 220 1.94 -14.28 -14.86
CA VAL A 220 2.30 -12.94 -14.40
C VAL A 220 3.79 -12.83 -14.06
N VAL A 221 4.32 -13.81 -13.32
CA VAL A 221 5.75 -13.82 -12.92
C VAL A 221 6.68 -13.94 -14.13
N LYS A 222 6.22 -14.47 -15.27
CA LYS A 222 7.02 -14.54 -16.49
C LYS A 222 7.09 -13.21 -17.25
N VAL A 223 6.20 -12.25 -16.99
CA VAL A 223 6.19 -10.94 -17.65
C VAL A 223 7.45 -10.17 -17.24
N PRO A 224 8.36 -9.82 -18.17
CA PRO A 224 9.62 -9.15 -17.80
C PRO A 224 9.42 -7.82 -17.08
N THR A 225 8.45 -7.03 -17.50
CA THR A 225 8.09 -5.76 -16.82
C THR A 225 7.65 -5.99 -15.39
N PHE A 226 6.87 -7.04 -15.10
CA PHE A 226 6.49 -7.40 -13.73
C PHE A 226 7.72 -7.73 -12.88
N GLN A 227 8.64 -8.56 -13.39
CA GLN A 227 9.87 -8.93 -12.67
C GLN A 227 10.71 -7.70 -12.29
N ILE A 228 10.85 -6.76 -13.24
CA ILE A 228 11.63 -5.53 -13.02
C ILE A 228 10.94 -4.64 -11.98
N ILE A 229 9.61 -4.45 -12.05
CA ILE A 229 8.89 -3.61 -11.08
C ILE A 229 8.93 -4.24 -9.70
N VAL A 230 8.78 -5.55 -9.57
CA VAL A 230 8.92 -6.22 -8.27
C VAL A 230 10.34 -6.11 -7.73
N ALA A 231 11.37 -6.33 -8.56
CA ALA A 231 12.77 -6.23 -8.13
C ALA A 231 13.12 -4.81 -7.65
N GLN A 232 12.67 -3.76 -8.36
CA GLN A 232 12.85 -2.39 -7.90
C GLN A 232 11.99 -2.09 -6.66
N GLY A 233 10.76 -2.64 -6.59
CA GLY A 233 9.85 -2.45 -5.45
C GLY A 233 10.41 -3.03 -4.15
N MET A 234 11.05 -4.21 -4.23
CA MET A 234 11.77 -4.80 -3.11
C MET A 234 12.88 -3.87 -2.59
N ALA A 235 13.67 -3.27 -3.47
CA ALA A 235 14.68 -2.28 -3.09
C ALA A 235 14.03 -0.97 -2.63
N GLY A 236 13.02 -0.49 -3.34
CA GLY A 236 12.33 0.78 -3.06
C GLY A 236 11.49 0.79 -1.77
N SER A 237 11.12 -0.38 -1.23
CA SER A 237 10.37 -0.50 0.03
C SER A 237 11.25 -0.38 1.29
N VAL A 238 12.54 -0.69 1.18
CA VAL A 238 13.52 -0.65 2.28
C VAL A 238 13.61 0.74 2.94
N PRO A 239 13.76 1.85 2.20
CA PRO A 239 13.88 3.19 2.78
C PRO A 239 12.73 3.60 3.69
N TRP A 240 11.51 3.23 3.34
CA TRP A 240 10.32 3.56 4.14
C TRP A 240 10.35 2.90 5.51
N SER A 241 10.85 1.65 5.57
CA SER A 241 11.03 0.93 6.82
C SER A 241 12.23 1.45 7.62
N ALA A 242 13.30 1.88 6.95
CA ALA A 242 14.46 2.50 7.59
C ALA A 242 14.10 3.85 8.26
N LEU A 243 13.21 4.63 7.67
CA LEU A 243 12.69 5.89 8.23
C LEU A 243 11.88 5.73 9.52
N SER A 244 11.54 4.50 9.94
CA SER A 244 10.98 4.25 11.28
C SER A 244 11.87 4.72 12.42
N PHE A 245 13.18 4.84 12.17
CA PHE A 245 14.14 5.42 13.11
C PHE A 245 14.23 6.95 13.11
N ALA A 246 13.49 7.64 12.23
CA ALA A 246 13.55 9.09 12.11
C ALA A 246 13.16 9.82 13.40
N ALA A 247 12.16 9.32 14.13
CA ALA A 247 11.76 9.91 15.41
C ALA A 247 12.89 9.80 16.44
N MET A 248 13.44 8.61 16.61
CA MET A 248 14.57 8.37 17.53
C MET A 248 15.79 9.23 17.17
N TRP A 249 16.11 9.33 15.88
CA TRP A 249 17.19 10.18 15.42
C TRP A 249 16.97 11.65 15.78
N LEU A 250 15.78 12.20 15.54
CA LEU A 250 15.45 13.58 15.87
C LEU A 250 15.55 13.87 17.38
N GLU A 251 15.12 12.92 18.21
CA GLU A 251 15.23 13.04 19.68
C GLU A 251 16.70 13.02 20.13
N LEU A 252 17.55 12.20 19.51
CA LEU A 252 18.99 12.20 19.76
C LEU A 252 19.68 13.49 19.30
N VAL A 253 19.20 14.14 18.24
CA VAL A 253 19.64 15.49 17.82
C VAL A 253 19.25 16.53 18.86
N GLY A 254 18.25 16.25 19.71
CA GLY A 254 17.78 17.12 20.79
C GLY A 254 16.43 17.78 20.54
N PHE A 255 15.67 17.38 19.53
CA PHE A 255 14.30 17.82 19.36
C PHE A 255 13.41 17.24 20.44
N THR A 256 12.45 18.05 20.92
CA THR A 256 11.44 17.57 21.85
C THR A 256 10.50 16.59 21.18
N HIS A 257 9.86 15.71 21.95
CA HIS A 257 8.88 14.74 21.44
C HIS A 257 7.79 15.41 20.58
N TRP A 258 7.28 16.58 20.97
CA TRP A 258 6.33 17.36 20.19
C TRP A 258 6.90 17.84 18.85
N GLN A 259 8.11 18.41 18.85
CA GLN A 259 8.78 18.85 17.61
C GLN A 259 9.03 17.68 16.67
N THR A 260 9.49 16.56 17.20
CA THR A 260 9.67 15.31 16.44
C THR A 260 8.38 14.85 15.78
N THR A 261 7.27 14.85 16.53
CA THR A 261 5.95 14.48 16.02
C THR A 261 5.50 15.45 14.91
N VAL A 262 5.71 16.75 15.08
CA VAL A 262 5.37 17.76 14.05
C VAL A 262 6.20 17.54 12.79
N LEU A 263 7.51 17.32 12.89
CA LEU A 263 8.39 17.12 11.74
C LEU A 263 8.04 15.83 10.97
N THR A 264 7.80 14.73 11.66
CA THR A 264 7.42 13.45 11.04
C THR A 264 6.03 13.51 10.41
N ASN A 265 5.06 14.18 11.05
CA ASN A 265 3.73 14.39 10.45
C ASN A 265 3.77 15.35 9.25
N LEU A 266 4.66 16.35 9.26
CA LEU A 266 4.88 17.22 8.10
C LEU A 266 5.40 16.43 6.90
N ASN A 267 6.33 15.49 7.13
CA ASN A 267 6.80 14.58 6.08
C ASN A 267 5.65 13.71 5.53
N ASN A 268 4.79 13.16 6.39
CA ASN A 268 3.65 12.36 5.97
C ASN A 268 2.61 13.18 5.19
N LEU A 269 2.37 14.43 5.58
CA LEU A 269 1.51 15.35 4.84
C LEU A 269 2.09 15.68 3.46
N ALA A 270 3.39 15.97 3.41
CA ALA A 270 4.10 16.22 2.16
C ALA A 270 4.06 15.00 1.24
N ASN A 271 4.19 13.79 1.81
CA ASN A 271 4.05 12.52 1.10
C ASN A 271 2.65 12.38 0.46
N ALA A 272 1.59 12.72 1.20
CA ALA A 272 0.23 12.74 0.67
C ALA A 272 0.07 13.68 -0.53
N LEU A 273 0.57 14.91 -0.41
CA LEU A 273 0.51 15.91 -1.48
C LEU A 273 1.37 15.50 -2.68
N GLY A 274 2.56 14.97 -2.43
CA GLY A 274 3.48 14.48 -3.46
C GLY A 274 2.93 13.32 -4.26
N ALA A 275 2.30 12.34 -3.59
CA ALA A 275 1.66 11.20 -4.25
C ALA A 275 0.49 11.64 -5.15
N LEU A 276 -0.34 12.59 -4.68
CA LEU A 276 -1.42 13.16 -5.47
C LEU A 276 -0.88 13.95 -6.68
N PHE A 277 0.11 14.81 -6.46
CA PHE A 277 0.78 15.57 -7.51
C PHE A 277 1.38 14.63 -8.58
N ALA A 278 2.04 13.56 -8.16
CA ALA A 278 2.61 12.56 -9.05
C ALA A 278 1.56 11.86 -9.92
N GLY A 279 0.38 11.56 -9.36
CA GLY A 279 -0.74 11.04 -10.11
C GLY A 279 -1.23 12.01 -11.18
N PHE A 280 -1.42 13.28 -10.83
CA PHE A 280 -1.84 14.32 -11.77
C PHE A 280 -0.83 14.62 -12.87
N VAL A 281 0.47 14.60 -12.56
CA VAL A 281 1.54 14.80 -13.55
C VAL A 281 1.78 13.54 -14.37
N GLY A 282 1.64 12.36 -13.77
CA GLY A 282 1.89 11.08 -14.40
C GLY A 282 0.99 10.79 -15.60
N ASP A 283 -0.28 11.15 -15.52
CA ASP A 283 -1.25 10.89 -16.59
C ASP A 283 -0.98 11.72 -17.85
N PRO A 284 -0.84 13.07 -17.81
CA PRO A 284 -0.47 13.84 -19.00
C PRO A 284 0.88 13.43 -19.59
N VAL A 285 1.86 13.12 -18.75
CA VAL A 285 3.18 12.66 -19.21
C VAL A 285 3.07 11.30 -19.90
N ALA A 286 2.26 10.37 -19.38
CA ALA A 286 2.00 9.08 -19.99
C ALA A 286 1.25 9.20 -21.34
N LEU A 287 0.31 10.14 -21.46
CA LEU A 287 -0.38 10.42 -22.71
C LEU A 287 0.56 11.03 -23.76
N ARG A 288 1.47 11.90 -23.35
CA ARG A 288 2.45 12.53 -24.26
C ARG A 288 3.58 11.60 -24.65
N PHE A 289 4.02 10.73 -23.72
CA PHE A 289 5.13 9.78 -23.90
C PHE A 289 4.71 8.39 -23.42
N PRO A 290 3.86 7.64 -24.18
CA PRO A 290 3.21 6.43 -23.70
C PRO A 290 4.16 5.32 -23.23
N ASN A 291 5.36 5.23 -23.80
CA ASN A 291 6.30 4.15 -23.54
C ASN A 291 7.42 4.51 -22.56
N THR A 292 7.61 5.81 -22.27
CA THR A 292 8.79 6.28 -21.51
C THR A 292 8.44 7.23 -20.39
N GLY A 293 7.31 7.95 -20.49
CA GLY A 293 6.98 9.04 -19.60
C GLY A 293 6.87 8.63 -18.12
N ARG A 294 6.18 7.52 -17.83
CA ARG A 294 6.06 6.99 -16.47
C ARG A 294 7.41 6.56 -15.91
N ILE A 295 8.26 5.94 -16.74
CA ILE A 295 9.59 5.48 -16.34
C ILE A 295 10.51 6.66 -16.02
N ALA A 296 10.49 7.71 -16.85
CA ALA A 296 11.27 8.92 -16.62
C ALA A 296 10.87 9.62 -15.31
N LEU A 297 9.57 9.70 -15.00
CA LEU A 297 9.09 10.24 -13.72
C LEU A 297 9.61 9.44 -12.52
N ALA A 298 9.61 8.11 -12.61
CA ALA A 298 10.14 7.26 -11.56
C ALA A 298 11.65 7.47 -11.35
N GLN A 299 12.42 7.61 -12.44
CA GLN A 299 13.84 7.89 -12.36
C GLN A 299 14.14 9.28 -11.78
N VAL A 300 13.38 10.31 -12.15
CA VAL A 300 13.52 11.65 -11.55
C VAL A 300 13.23 11.59 -10.05
N CYS A 301 12.18 10.90 -9.63
CA CYS A 301 11.82 10.70 -8.24
C CYS A 301 12.95 10.00 -7.46
N THR A 302 13.38 8.84 -7.92
CA THR A 302 14.40 8.03 -7.23
C THR A 302 15.77 8.70 -7.24
N ALA A 303 16.20 9.28 -8.36
CA ALA A 303 17.47 9.98 -8.46
C ALA A 303 17.54 11.23 -7.54
N SER A 304 16.43 11.96 -7.39
CA SER A 304 16.38 13.14 -6.49
C SER A 304 16.24 12.75 -5.02
N SER A 305 15.69 11.57 -4.70
CA SER A 305 15.52 11.13 -3.31
C SER A 305 16.86 10.92 -2.59
N VAL A 306 17.90 10.45 -3.28
CA VAL A 306 19.23 10.21 -2.66
C VAL A 306 19.90 11.53 -2.20
N PRO A 307 20.07 12.56 -3.04
CA PRO A 307 20.66 13.83 -2.58
C PRO A 307 19.79 14.54 -1.53
N LEU A 308 18.45 14.43 -1.62
CA LEU A 308 17.57 14.98 -0.59
C LEU A 308 17.73 14.27 0.76
N ALA A 309 17.86 12.95 0.76
CA ALA A 309 18.17 12.17 1.97
C ALA A 309 19.55 12.51 2.53
N ALA A 310 20.55 12.75 1.67
CA ALA A 310 21.88 13.19 2.09
C ALA A 310 21.83 14.54 2.79
N VAL A 311 21.08 15.51 2.23
CA VAL A 311 20.89 16.81 2.88
C VAL A 311 20.21 16.64 4.23
N LEU A 312 19.10 15.88 4.29
CA LEU A 312 18.32 15.69 5.51
C LEU A 312 19.12 15.02 6.63
N LEU A 313 19.86 13.94 6.32
CA LEU A 313 20.45 13.07 7.32
C LEU A 313 21.93 13.38 7.61
N LEU A 314 22.66 14.02 6.69
CA LEU A 314 24.10 14.20 6.80
C LEU A 314 24.57 15.66 6.77
N ALA A 315 23.76 16.58 6.19
CA ALA A 315 24.21 17.95 5.98
C ALA A 315 23.54 18.97 6.91
N LEU A 316 22.43 18.62 7.55
CA LEU A 316 21.77 19.52 8.49
C LEU A 316 22.57 19.62 9.80
N PRO A 317 22.59 20.81 10.46
CA PRO A 317 23.29 20.99 11.71
C PRO A 317 22.58 20.22 12.84
N ASP A 318 23.34 19.52 13.69
CA ASP A 318 22.83 18.77 14.86
C ASP A 318 22.39 19.73 15.99
N ASN A 319 21.41 20.56 15.67
CA ASN A 319 20.91 21.59 16.59
C ASN A 319 19.39 21.79 16.39
N PRO A 320 18.57 21.65 17.47
CA PRO A 320 17.13 21.89 17.40
C PRO A 320 16.74 23.30 16.99
N SER A 321 17.63 24.32 17.13
CA SER A 321 17.35 25.68 16.66
C SER A 321 17.18 25.78 15.13
N ALA A 322 17.68 24.80 14.37
CA ALA A 322 17.51 24.69 12.93
C ALA A 322 16.16 24.04 12.52
N GLY A 323 15.19 23.93 13.41
CA GLY A 323 13.90 23.24 13.18
C GLY A 323 13.17 23.67 11.91
N ALA A 324 13.25 24.94 11.51
CA ALA A 324 12.66 25.42 10.25
C ALA A 324 13.32 24.79 9.02
N VAL A 325 14.65 24.60 9.04
CA VAL A 325 15.39 23.97 7.94
C VAL A 325 15.06 22.48 7.87
N TYR A 326 14.98 21.81 9.03
CA TYR A 326 14.50 20.42 9.13
C TYR A 326 13.09 20.29 8.56
N ALA A 327 12.17 21.18 8.94
CA ALA A 327 10.79 21.16 8.43
C ALA A 327 10.74 21.32 6.90
N ALA A 328 11.48 22.29 6.35
CA ALA A 328 11.55 22.48 4.90
C ALA A 328 12.13 21.26 4.18
N THR A 329 13.20 20.67 4.72
CA THR A 329 13.85 19.50 4.11
C THR A 329 12.97 18.24 4.20
N PHE A 330 12.32 18.00 5.34
CA PHE A 330 11.34 16.93 5.49
C PHE A 330 10.16 17.08 4.55
N PHE A 331 9.68 18.34 4.36
CA PHE A 331 8.60 18.61 3.43
C PHE A 331 9.01 18.32 1.98
N ILE A 332 10.18 18.80 1.54
CA ILE A 332 10.66 18.58 0.17
C ILE A 332 10.92 17.08 -0.06
N PHE A 333 11.59 16.41 0.88
CA PHE A 333 11.86 14.98 0.80
C PHE A 333 10.55 14.19 0.73
N GLY A 334 9.61 14.44 1.64
CA GLY A 334 8.31 13.78 1.68
C GLY A 334 7.48 14.04 0.42
N PHE A 335 7.56 15.25 -0.17
CA PHE A 335 6.82 15.59 -1.38
C PHE A 335 7.35 14.86 -2.63
N VAL A 336 8.67 14.71 -2.75
CA VAL A 336 9.30 14.12 -3.96
C VAL A 336 9.33 12.60 -3.91
N SER A 337 9.60 12.00 -2.75
CA SER A 337 9.86 10.55 -2.64
C SER A 337 8.69 9.60 -2.99
N PRO A 338 7.39 9.95 -2.84
CA PRO A 338 6.28 9.01 -3.04
C PRO A 338 5.76 8.93 -4.48
N TRP A 339 6.45 9.46 -5.48
CA TRP A 339 5.88 9.56 -6.84
C TRP A 339 5.74 8.22 -7.55
N CYS A 340 6.70 7.30 -7.35
CA CYS A 340 6.76 6.04 -8.11
C CYS A 340 5.52 5.15 -8.01
N PRO A 341 4.93 4.88 -6.83
CA PRO A 341 3.76 4.01 -6.74
C PRO A 341 2.55 4.55 -7.52
N ALA A 342 2.27 5.85 -7.40
CA ALA A 342 1.08 6.48 -7.98
C ALA A 342 1.23 6.75 -9.48
N SER A 343 2.38 7.30 -9.92
CA SER A 343 2.60 7.70 -11.32
C SER A 343 3.05 6.56 -12.21
N THR A 344 3.70 5.54 -11.67
CA THR A 344 4.45 4.55 -12.45
C THR A 344 4.05 3.10 -12.13
N ASN A 345 4.36 2.58 -10.94
CA ASN A 345 4.25 1.15 -10.64
C ASN A 345 2.82 0.63 -10.78
N SER A 346 1.88 1.22 -10.04
CA SER A 346 0.50 0.77 -10.03
C SER A 346 -0.20 0.93 -11.38
N PRO A 347 -0.04 2.05 -12.12
CA PRO A 347 -0.57 2.14 -13.48
C PRO A 347 0.03 1.12 -14.46
N ILE A 348 1.36 0.93 -14.45
CA ILE A 348 2.03 -0.02 -15.35
C ILE A 348 1.52 -1.44 -15.11
N PHE A 349 1.37 -1.88 -13.86
CA PHE A 349 0.80 -3.19 -13.57
C PHE A 349 -0.59 -3.39 -14.18
N ALA A 350 -1.44 -2.36 -14.14
CA ALA A 350 -2.76 -2.45 -14.74
C ALA A 350 -2.74 -2.48 -16.28
N GLU A 351 -1.66 -1.97 -16.89
CA GLU A 351 -1.50 -1.89 -18.36
C GLU A 351 -0.87 -3.14 -18.98
N ILE A 352 -0.10 -3.93 -18.22
CA ILE A 352 0.61 -5.13 -18.72
C ILE A 352 -0.11 -6.45 -18.48
N VAL A 353 -1.23 -6.44 -17.73
CA VAL A 353 -2.00 -7.64 -17.44
C VAL A 353 -3.49 -7.46 -17.72
N PRO A 354 -4.22 -8.53 -18.08
CA PRO A 354 -5.66 -8.49 -18.23
C PRO A 354 -6.35 -8.22 -16.89
N GLU A 355 -7.55 -7.65 -16.94
CA GLU A 355 -8.32 -7.27 -15.75
C GLU A 355 -8.45 -8.37 -14.69
N LYS A 356 -8.67 -9.62 -15.14
CA LYS A 356 -8.80 -10.79 -14.26
C LYS A 356 -7.55 -11.06 -13.42
N ALA A 357 -6.36 -10.74 -13.92
CA ALA A 357 -5.08 -11.00 -13.25
C ALA A 357 -4.60 -9.83 -12.36
N ARG A 358 -5.28 -8.66 -12.37
CA ARG A 358 -4.85 -7.46 -11.62
C ARG A 358 -4.72 -7.69 -10.13
N THR A 359 -5.68 -8.41 -9.50
CA THR A 359 -5.58 -8.71 -8.06
C THR A 359 -4.37 -9.58 -7.76
N THR A 360 -4.07 -10.55 -8.63
CA THR A 360 -2.89 -11.43 -8.50
C THR A 360 -1.59 -10.64 -8.59
N VAL A 361 -1.48 -9.73 -9.56
CA VAL A 361 -0.31 -8.86 -9.73
C VAL A 361 -0.04 -8.04 -8.49
N TYR A 362 -1.05 -7.31 -7.97
CA TYR A 362 -0.87 -6.48 -6.79
C TYR A 362 -0.60 -7.30 -5.52
N ALA A 363 -1.20 -8.50 -5.39
CA ALA A 363 -0.94 -9.39 -4.26
C ALA A 363 0.50 -9.90 -4.25
N LEU A 364 1.01 -10.31 -5.42
CA LEU A 364 2.40 -10.77 -5.55
C LEU A 364 3.39 -9.66 -5.28
N ASP A 365 3.19 -8.48 -5.87
CA ASP A 365 4.02 -7.30 -5.66
C ASP A 365 4.12 -6.95 -4.17
N ARG A 366 2.98 -6.80 -3.50
CA ARG A 366 2.93 -6.49 -2.06
C ARG A 366 3.53 -7.58 -1.18
N CYS A 367 3.39 -8.85 -1.56
CA CYS A 367 4.03 -9.96 -0.85
C CYS A 367 5.55 -9.79 -0.84
N PHE A 368 6.15 -9.58 -2.00
CA PHE A 368 7.60 -9.42 -2.11
C PHE A 368 8.10 -8.15 -1.41
N GLU A 369 7.45 -7.00 -1.66
CA GLU A 369 7.81 -5.73 -1.01
C GLU A 369 7.76 -5.83 0.52
N THR A 370 6.67 -6.38 1.09
CA THR A 370 6.48 -6.48 2.53
C THR A 370 7.53 -7.38 3.19
N VAL A 371 7.85 -8.52 2.58
CA VAL A 371 8.89 -9.42 3.09
C VAL A 371 10.24 -8.70 3.14
N PHE A 372 10.66 -8.06 2.05
CA PHE A 372 11.95 -7.37 2.00
C PHE A 372 12.01 -6.15 2.92
N ALA A 373 10.98 -5.33 2.94
CA ALA A 373 10.89 -4.16 3.82
C ALA A 373 11.00 -4.52 5.31
N SER A 374 10.55 -5.72 5.71
CA SER A 374 10.60 -6.15 7.12
C SER A 374 12.01 -6.37 7.65
N PHE A 375 13.00 -6.56 6.77
CA PHE A 375 14.40 -6.72 7.17
C PHE A 375 15.15 -5.38 7.36
N ALA A 376 14.64 -4.27 6.82
CA ALA A 376 15.33 -2.99 6.88
C ALA A 376 15.60 -2.48 8.31
N PRO A 377 14.67 -2.48 9.27
CA PRO A 377 14.93 -1.99 10.60
C PRO A 377 16.07 -2.74 11.32
N PRO A 378 16.14 -4.10 11.32
CA PRO A 378 17.29 -4.81 11.86
C PRO A 378 18.62 -4.43 11.20
N VAL A 379 18.62 -4.23 9.88
CA VAL A 379 19.86 -3.86 9.15
C VAL A 379 20.32 -2.46 9.52
N VAL A 380 19.40 -1.48 9.67
CA VAL A 380 19.74 -0.15 10.20
C VAL A 380 20.40 -0.27 11.58
N GLY A 381 19.84 -1.09 12.48
CA GLY A 381 20.43 -1.32 13.81
C GLY A 381 21.83 -1.90 13.74
N ILE A 382 22.05 -2.93 12.92
CA ILE A 382 23.37 -3.55 12.72
C ILE A 382 24.38 -2.56 12.13
N LEU A 383 23.97 -1.77 11.14
CA LEU A 383 24.82 -0.73 10.54
C LEU A 383 25.17 0.34 11.56
N ALA A 384 24.19 0.83 12.32
CA ALA A 384 24.41 1.86 13.34
C ALA A 384 25.41 1.38 14.40
N GLU A 385 25.19 0.19 14.97
CA GLU A 385 25.99 -0.33 16.08
C GLU A 385 27.37 -0.84 15.64
N ARG A 386 27.44 -1.66 14.56
CA ARG A 386 28.69 -2.35 14.20
C ARG A 386 29.54 -1.59 13.20
N VAL A 387 28.95 -0.74 12.38
CA VAL A 387 29.69 -0.02 11.32
C VAL A 387 29.93 1.42 11.69
N PHE A 388 28.91 2.10 12.23
CA PHE A 388 28.98 3.54 12.48
C PHE A 388 29.21 3.91 13.96
N GLY A 389 29.28 2.93 14.86
CA GLY A 389 29.72 3.14 16.25
C GLY A 389 28.63 3.65 17.19
N TYR A 390 27.37 3.41 16.91
CA TYR A 390 26.27 3.68 17.84
C TYR A 390 26.44 2.92 19.15
N GLN A 391 26.37 3.61 20.28
CA GLN A 391 26.55 3.04 21.63
C GLN A 391 25.26 3.15 22.43
N PRO A 392 24.43 2.10 22.53
CA PRO A 392 23.17 2.14 23.28
C PRO A 392 23.35 2.51 24.74
N ALA A 393 24.42 2.05 25.38
CA ALA A 393 24.71 2.33 26.79
C ALA A 393 25.09 3.80 27.07
N ALA A 394 25.49 4.55 26.04
CA ALA A 394 25.84 5.97 26.14
C ALA A 394 24.64 6.91 25.88
N SER A 395 23.56 6.39 25.36
CA SER A 395 22.36 7.18 25.05
C SER A 395 21.74 7.77 26.33
N GLY A 396 21.47 9.09 26.31
CA GLY A 396 20.93 9.83 27.45
C GLY A 396 21.94 10.13 28.57
N THR A 397 23.22 9.76 28.43
CA THR A 397 24.24 10.05 29.45
C THR A 397 24.80 11.47 29.35
N SER A 398 24.93 11.98 28.12
CA SER A 398 25.35 13.35 27.83
C SER A 398 24.88 13.80 26.45
N VAL A 399 24.76 15.11 26.25
CA VAL A 399 24.39 15.72 24.95
C VAL A 399 25.39 15.33 23.84
N GLU A 400 26.68 15.19 24.20
CA GLU A 400 27.73 14.80 23.26
C GLU A 400 27.53 13.35 22.79
N ALA A 401 27.29 12.42 23.72
CA ALA A 401 27.03 11.01 23.41
C ALA A 401 25.74 10.83 22.57
N ASP A 402 24.70 11.62 22.85
CA ASP A 402 23.48 11.59 22.05
C ASP A 402 23.72 12.10 20.62
N ARG A 403 24.54 13.13 20.41
CA ARG A 403 24.94 13.62 19.09
C ARG A 403 25.79 12.60 18.32
N GLU A 404 26.74 11.93 18.97
CA GLU A 404 27.51 10.86 18.36
C GLU A 404 26.61 9.71 17.91
N ASN A 405 25.66 9.34 18.75
CA ASN A 405 24.65 8.33 18.44
C ASN A 405 23.69 8.79 17.32
N ALA A 406 23.29 10.07 17.30
CA ALA A 406 22.50 10.64 16.22
C ALA A 406 23.25 10.57 14.88
N ALA A 407 24.54 10.93 14.88
CA ALA A 407 25.39 10.86 13.68
C ALA A 407 25.61 9.42 13.20
N ALA A 408 25.75 8.45 14.10
CA ALA A 408 25.87 7.03 13.74
C ALA A 408 24.55 6.52 13.13
N LEU A 409 23.42 6.85 13.76
CA LEU A 409 22.10 6.42 13.31
C LEU A 409 21.71 7.07 11.95
N SER A 410 22.00 8.36 11.77
CA SER A 410 21.73 9.06 10.51
C SER A 410 22.51 8.46 9.34
N LYS A 411 23.79 8.10 9.53
CA LYS A 411 24.61 7.41 8.53
C LYS A 411 24.05 6.04 8.18
N ALA A 412 23.58 5.28 9.17
CA ALA A 412 22.97 3.97 8.96
C ALA A 412 21.66 4.08 8.16
N VAL A 413 20.78 5.00 8.54
CA VAL A 413 19.52 5.27 7.82
C VAL A 413 19.81 5.78 6.41
N PHE A 414 20.81 6.67 6.25
CA PHE A 414 21.20 7.15 4.92
C PHE A 414 21.70 6.02 4.02
N ALA A 415 22.53 5.11 4.54
CA ALA A 415 23.04 3.96 3.77
C ALA A 415 21.89 3.06 3.29
N GLU A 416 20.91 2.80 4.18
CA GLU A 416 19.69 2.02 3.87
C GLU A 416 18.69 2.75 2.95
N ILE A 417 18.85 4.06 2.75
CA ILE A 417 18.12 4.82 1.73
C ILE A 417 18.91 4.86 0.43
N ALA A 418 20.17 5.28 0.49
CA ALA A 418 20.96 5.60 -0.69
C ALA A 418 21.26 4.37 -1.56
N VAL A 419 21.64 3.24 -0.95
CA VAL A 419 21.99 2.02 -1.70
C VAL A 419 20.75 1.42 -2.37
N PRO A 420 19.66 1.10 -1.65
CA PRO A 420 18.48 0.53 -2.28
C PRO A 420 17.80 1.46 -3.30
N ILE A 421 17.72 2.77 -3.05
CA ILE A 421 17.14 3.72 -4.01
C ILE A 421 18.00 3.84 -5.27
N THR A 422 19.33 3.78 -5.15
CA THR A 422 20.21 3.76 -6.32
C THR A 422 19.96 2.49 -7.16
N VAL A 423 19.88 1.33 -6.51
CA VAL A 423 19.54 0.06 -7.17
C VAL A 423 18.15 0.17 -7.83
N CYS A 424 17.17 0.71 -7.13
CA CYS A 424 15.82 0.96 -7.63
C CYS A 424 15.85 1.85 -8.91
N CYS A 425 16.57 2.98 -8.88
CA CYS A 425 16.72 3.89 -10.01
C CYS A 425 17.36 3.21 -11.22
N LEU A 426 18.42 2.43 -11.02
CA LEU A 426 19.10 1.68 -12.08
C LEU A 426 18.19 0.58 -12.66
N THR A 427 17.43 -0.10 -11.80
CA THR A 427 16.50 -1.16 -12.23
C THR A 427 15.38 -0.60 -13.09
N TYR A 428 14.88 0.61 -12.83
CA TYR A 428 13.90 1.28 -13.70
C TYR A 428 14.39 1.44 -15.14
N THR A 429 15.69 1.55 -15.37
CA THR A 429 16.25 1.66 -16.74
C THR A 429 15.88 0.48 -17.62
N ALA A 430 15.77 -0.72 -17.05
CA ALA A 430 15.39 -1.92 -17.79
C ALA A 430 13.94 -1.86 -18.33
N LEU A 431 13.06 -1.07 -17.73
CA LEU A 431 11.68 -0.91 -18.22
C LEU A 431 11.59 -0.22 -19.58
N TYR A 432 12.58 0.57 -20.00
CA TYR A 432 12.57 1.17 -21.33
C TYR A 432 12.54 0.13 -22.46
N TRP A 433 13.07 -1.07 -22.21
CA TRP A 433 13.08 -2.16 -23.19
C TRP A 433 11.90 -3.12 -23.03
N THR A 434 11.47 -3.40 -21.81
CA THR A 434 10.47 -4.44 -21.54
C THR A 434 9.04 -3.90 -21.58
N TYR A 435 8.79 -2.74 -20.96
CA TYR A 435 7.44 -2.20 -20.81
C TYR A 435 6.71 -1.94 -22.14
N PRO A 436 7.33 -1.34 -23.18
CA PRO A 436 6.64 -1.11 -24.45
C PRO A 436 6.17 -2.41 -25.10
N ALA A 437 7.00 -3.47 -25.06
CA ALA A 437 6.67 -4.77 -25.64
C ALA A 437 5.54 -5.46 -24.87
N ASP A 438 5.64 -5.52 -23.54
CA ASP A 438 4.63 -6.18 -22.68
C ASP A 438 3.28 -5.44 -22.72
N ARG A 439 3.30 -4.10 -22.78
CA ARG A 439 2.10 -3.28 -22.97
C ARG A 439 1.41 -3.57 -24.32
N GLN A 440 2.18 -3.65 -25.40
CA GLN A 440 1.65 -3.96 -26.72
C GLN A 440 1.05 -5.37 -26.75
N HIS A 441 1.72 -6.36 -26.15
CA HIS A 441 1.20 -7.72 -26.02
C HIS A 441 -0.12 -7.76 -25.25
N ALA A 442 -0.20 -7.05 -24.13
CA ALA A 442 -1.42 -6.98 -23.33
C ALA A 442 -2.58 -6.32 -24.10
N GLN A 443 -2.30 -5.24 -24.83
CA GLN A 443 -3.30 -4.56 -25.66
C GLN A 443 -3.80 -5.45 -26.80
N THR A 444 -2.89 -6.14 -27.50
CA THR A 444 -3.25 -7.06 -28.58
C THR A 444 -4.10 -8.22 -28.06
N ALA A 445 -3.71 -8.82 -26.93
CA ALA A 445 -4.49 -9.87 -26.30
C ALA A 445 -5.91 -9.41 -25.88
N ALA A 446 -6.03 -8.18 -25.39
CA ALA A 446 -7.32 -7.59 -25.03
C ALA A 446 -8.23 -7.39 -26.25
N LEU A 447 -7.67 -6.91 -27.38
CA LEU A 447 -8.40 -6.75 -28.65
C LEU A 447 -8.87 -8.09 -29.22
N GLN A 448 -8.02 -9.12 -29.17
CA GLN A 448 -8.36 -10.47 -29.63
C GLN A 448 -9.47 -11.10 -28.77
N ALA A 449 -9.45 -10.87 -27.47
CA ALA A 449 -10.51 -11.35 -26.58
C ALA A 449 -11.87 -10.70 -26.90
N VAL A 450 -11.89 -9.39 -27.20
CA VAL A 450 -13.10 -8.67 -27.61
C VAL A 450 -13.62 -9.16 -28.98
N ALA A 451 -12.73 -9.38 -29.94
CA ALA A 451 -13.09 -9.91 -31.25
C ALA A 451 -13.68 -11.32 -31.15
N GLY A 452 -13.05 -12.22 -30.38
CA GLY A 452 -13.56 -13.57 -30.13
C GLY A 452 -14.93 -13.61 -29.41
N ASP A 453 -15.20 -12.68 -28.50
CA ASP A 453 -16.53 -12.52 -27.89
C ASP A 453 -17.56 -12.05 -28.93
N GLN A 454 -17.22 -11.12 -29.82
CA GLN A 454 -18.12 -10.66 -30.89
C GLN A 454 -18.45 -11.77 -31.87
N ASP A 455 -17.47 -12.56 -32.27
CA ASP A 455 -17.69 -13.72 -33.16
C ASP A 455 -18.58 -14.77 -32.49
N CYS A 456 -18.40 -15.04 -31.22
CA CYS A 456 -19.25 -15.95 -30.46
C CYS A 456 -20.70 -15.43 -30.33
N TYR A 457 -20.90 -14.11 -30.14
CA TYR A 457 -22.24 -13.50 -30.15
C TYR A 457 -22.88 -13.53 -31.55
N CYS A 458 -22.11 -13.34 -32.63
CA CYS A 458 -22.60 -13.46 -33.98
C CYS A 458 -23.01 -14.90 -34.31
N GLU A 459 -22.18 -15.90 -33.98
CA GLU A 459 -22.53 -17.32 -34.15
C GLU A 459 -23.75 -17.73 -33.32
N ALA A 460 -23.84 -17.32 -32.05
CA ALA A 460 -24.98 -17.62 -31.22
C ALA A 460 -26.28 -16.97 -31.76
N SER A 461 -26.18 -15.76 -32.30
CA SER A 461 -27.29 -15.05 -32.94
C SER A 461 -27.73 -15.71 -34.24
N LEU A 462 -26.78 -16.17 -35.06
CA LEU A 462 -27.06 -16.93 -36.31
C LEU A 462 -27.71 -18.28 -36.01
N VAL A 463 -27.23 -19.00 -34.99
CA VAL A 463 -27.83 -20.27 -34.54
C VAL A 463 -29.24 -20.05 -34.01
N ALA A 464 -29.47 -18.97 -33.23
CA ALA A 464 -30.82 -18.60 -32.73
C ALA A 464 -31.76 -18.22 -33.85
N HIS A 465 -31.29 -17.51 -34.90
CA HIS A 465 -32.06 -17.18 -36.10
C HIS A 465 -32.39 -18.42 -36.94
N ALA A 466 -31.43 -19.34 -37.09
CA ALA A 466 -31.67 -20.60 -37.81
C ALA A 466 -32.67 -21.50 -37.11
N ALA A 467 -32.57 -21.63 -35.76
CA ALA A 467 -33.54 -22.40 -34.95
C ALA A 467 -34.96 -21.77 -34.95
N GLY A 468 -35.01 -20.43 -34.95
CA GLY A 468 -36.28 -19.72 -35.12
C GLY A 468 -36.95 -19.90 -36.47
N ALA A 469 -36.14 -19.98 -37.57
CA ALA A 469 -36.64 -20.22 -38.91
C ALA A 469 -37.09 -21.68 -39.14
N GLU A 470 -36.42 -22.67 -38.50
CA GLU A 470 -36.87 -24.07 -38.52
C GLU A 470 -38.21 -24.27 -37.75
N GLY A 471 -38.36 -23.60 -36.59
CA GLY A 471 -39.61 -23.62 -35.84
C GLY A 471 -40.77 -22.98 -36.59
N LEU A 472 -40.54 -21.91 -37.36
CA LEU A 472 -41.57 -21.25 -38.18
C LEU A 472 -41.99 -22.10 -39.38
N ASN A 473 -41.04 -22.82 -40.02
CA ASN A 473 -41.30 -23.75 -41.12
C ASN A 473 -42.10 -24.98 -40.67
N GLN A 474 -41.84 -25.50 -39.47
CA GLN A 474 -42.63 -26.60 -38.91
C GLN A 474 -44.06 -26.17 -38.51
N ALA A 475 -44.23 -24.92 -38.07
CA ALA A 475 -45.59 -24.39 -37.77
C ALA A 475 -46.41 -24.05 -39.02
N LEU A 476 -45.78 -23.85 -40.18
CA LEU A 476 -46.47 -23.61 -41.44
C LEU A 476 -46.83 -24.90 -42.21
N LEU A 477 -46.27 -26.03 -41.81
CA LEU A 477 -46.51 -27.35 -42.41
C LEU A 477 -47.45 -28.26 -41.57
N ALA A 478 -47.88 -27.78 -40.39
CA ALA A 478 -48.89 -28.40 -39.53
C ALA A 478 -50.22 -27.62 -39.63
#